data_564825ee6d07c69e8570b2800a8a382c
#
_entry.id   564825ee6d07c69e8570b2800a8a382c
#
_cell.length_a   1.000
_cell.length_b   1.000
_cell.length_c   1.000
_cell.angle_alpha   90.00
_cell.angle_beta   90.00
_cell.angle_gamma   90.00
#
_symmetry.space_group_name_H-M   'P 1'
#
loop_
_entity.id
_entity.type
_entity.pdbx_description
1 polymer ?
#
loop_
_entity_poly.entity_id
_entity_poly.type
_entity_poly.pdbx_seq_one_letter_code
_entity_poly.pdbx_strand_id
1 'polypeptide(L)'
;MRRQTQRELAAALFCDHSWIASIEAGRRWPGNRAWAEQADLALDAHGEVVTAWDADQIERARAADTMRMLEDARRGSEALLVAPDGASLDDIGQRIVDIATQARLESYDRTLDRALALRAELTRRLRVGAYNPNTIRDLYVALGRVCGVLAYLTLDLGQHSHAKLHAEAAFQLGDRANHDQLRAWSRGTQALAHRFTRDFELARDAAEDGLRYVNASTGTTEPRLLCSLAASVANLGDSERAAELLEQADRVRDQGANSDEIPGLFTFTPAKQIYYHGFSLMWADDDKTLKRSVKASEEALRAWQVQRSPGDEMLTTIYLAMSSARLGDLDASLAAVAPVLEKPIEHHFSWVRKRLNQLDELLAKHFPDSQAAAEEREVLSAYVHAA
;
A
#
# COMPACT_ATOMS: atom_id res chain seq x y z
N MET A 1 9.24 24.74 -29.49
CA MET A 1 7.75 24.78 -29.39
C MET A 1 7.23 26.18 -29.63
N ARG A 2 6.23 26.32 -30.53
CA ARG A 2 5.50 27.61 -30.70
C ARG A 2 4.57 27.81 -29.51
N ARG A 3 4.56 29.02 -28.91
CA ARG A 3 3.54 29.40 -27.95
C ARG A 3 2.23 29.69 -28.68
N GLN A 4 1.32 28.72 -28.70
CA GLN A 4 -0.01 28.83 -29.28
C GLN A 4 -1.07 28.81 -28.17
N THR A 5 -2.16 29.53 -28.37
CA THR A 5 -3.34 29.44 -27.49
C THR A 5 -4.10 28.13 -27.79
N GLN A 6 -4.87 27.66 -26.82
CA GLN A 6 -5.74 26.48 -26.99
C GLN A 6 -6.68 26.62 -28.22
N ARG A 7 -7.14 27.85 -28.51
CA ARG A 7 -8.00 28.12 -29.68
C ARG A 7 -7.25 27.98 -30.99
N GLU A 8 -6.02 28.45 -31.09
CA GLU A 8 -5.19 28.34 -32.28
C GLU A 8 -4.81 26.89 -32.55
N LEU A 9 -4.47 26.14 -31.51
CA LEU A 9 -4.17 24.71 -31.61
C LEU A 9 -5.43 23.93 -32.02
N ALA A 10 -6.59 24.23 -31.43
CA ALA A 10 -7.86 23.61 -31.76
C ALA A 10 -8.23 23.83 -33.24
N ALA A 11 -8.02 25.05 -33.77
CA ALA A 11 -8.24 25.37 -35.16
C ALA A 11 -7.29 24.60 -36.10
N ALA A 12 -6.00 24.47 -35.72
CA ALA A 12 -5.02 23.73 -36.49
C ALA A 12 -5.31 22.20 -36.53
N LEU A 13 -5.95 21.67 -35.46
CA LEU A 13 -6.30 20.25 -35.34
C LEU A 13 -7.75 19.95 -35.72
N PHE A 14 -8.48 20.92 -36.27
CA PHE A 14 -9.89 20.78 -36.65
C PHE A 14 -10.80 20.21 -35.54
N CYS A 15 -10.59 20.67 -34.28
CA CYS A 15 -11.37 20.24 -33.15
C CYS A 15 -11.87 21.43 -32.30
N ASP A 16 -12.75 21.14 -31.35
CA ASP A 16 -13.25 22.15 -30.40
C ASP A 16 -12.18 22.52 -29.37
N HIS A 17 -12.08 23.80 -28.99
CA HIS A 17 -11.09 24.26 -28.01
C HIS A 17 -11.30 23.64 -26.63
N SER A 18 -12.55 23.29 -26.25
CA SER A 18 -12.86 22.63 -24.99
C SER A 18 -12.28 21.20 -24.94
N TRP A 19 -12.08 20.60 -26.12
CA TRP A 19 -11.44 19.30 -26.24
C TRP A 19 -9.94 19.41 -25.94
N ILE A 20 -9.24 20.43 -26.47
CA ILE A 20 -7.84 20.72 -26.15
C ILE A 20 -7.69 21.00 -24.64
N ALA A 21 -8.52 21.88 -24.09
CA ALA A 21 -8.51 22.18 -22.65
C ALA A 21 -8.76 20.94 -21.77
N SER A 22 -9.54 19.98 -22.28
CA SER A 22 -9.80 18.71 -21.56
C SER A 22 -8.61 17.77 -21.63
N ILE A 23 -7.84 17.78 -22.73
CA ILE A 23 -6.58 17.00 -22.85
C ILE A 23 -5.51 17.59 -21.96
N GLU A 24 -5.28 18.89 -22.01
CA GLU A 24 -4.29 19.57 -21.15
C GLU A 24 -4.59 19.43 -19.67
N ALA A 25 -5.87 19.34 -19.31
CA ALA A 25 -6.32 19.06 -17.94
C ALA A 25 -6.31 17.57 -17.57
N GLY A 26 -5.82 16.68 -18.44
CA GLY A 26 -5.79 15.23 -18.22
C GLY A 26 -7.17 14.56 -18.15
N ARG A 27 -8.25 15.26 -18.54
CA ARG A 27 -9.62 14.74 -18.48
C ARG A 27 -10.04 13.96 -19.72
N ARG A 28 -9.35 14.14 -20.83
CA ARG A 28 -9.55 13.44 -22.10
C ARG A 28 -8.22 13.10 -22.74
N TRP A 29 -8.25 12.14 -23.65
CA TRP A 29 -7.06 11.64 -24.30
C TRP A 29 -7.23 11.60 -25.82
N PRO A 30 -6.18 11.89 -26.61
CA PRO A 30 -6.21 11.74 -28.06
C PRO A 30 -6.42 10.27 -28.44
N GLY A 31 -7.40 10.01 -29.30
CA GLY A 31 -7.82 8.64 -29.63
C GLY A 31 -6.86 7.85 -30.54
N ASN A 32 -5.93 8.51 -31.23
CA ASN A 32 -5.02 7.86 -32.16
C ASN A 32 -3.70 8.65 -32.34
N ARG A 33 -2.68 7.94 -32.82
CA ARG A 33 -1.34 8.47 -33.03
C ARG A 33 -1.29 9.59 -34.07
N ALA A 34 -2.13 9.51 -35.11
CA ALA A 34 -2.21 10.52 -36.18
C ALA A 34 -2.58 11.92 -35.62
N TRP A 35 -3.40 11.94 -34.57
CA TRP A 35 -3.69 13.18 -33.86
C TRP A 35 -2.44 13.76 -33.15
N ALA A 36 -1.65 12.91 -32.49
CA ALA A 36 -0.39 13.35 -31.87
C ALA A 36 0.62 13.86 -32.92
N GLU A 37 0.69 13.23 -34.08
CA GLU A 37 1.53 13.67 -35.21
C GLU A 37 1.08 15.04 -35.73
N GLN A 38 -0.21 15.28 -35.88
CA GLN A 38 -0.75 16.58 -36.28
C GLN A 38 -0.50 17.66 -35.21
N ALA A 39 -0.66 17.33 -33.93
CA ALA A 39 -0.36 18.24 -32.84
C ALA A 39 1.13 18.59 -32.77
N ASP A 40 2.00 17.60 -32.98
CA ASP A 40 3.45 17.79 -33.03
C ASP A 40 3.87 18.76 -34.12
N LEU A 41 3.31 18.60 -35.31
CA LEU A 41 3.51 19.52 -36.44
C LEU A 41 2.97 20.93 -36.16
N ALA A 42 1.75 21.02 -35.61
CA ALA A 42 1.13 22.32 -35.29
C ALA A 42 1.94 23.09 -34.25
N LEU A 43 2.50 22.40 -33.24
CA LEU A 43 3.28 22.97 -32.16
C LEU A 43 4.76 23.17 -32.49
N ASP A 44 5.22 22.67 -33.64
CA ASP A 44 6.65 22.66 -34.02
C ASP A 44 7.50 21.95 -32.94
N ALA A 45 7.01 20.80 -32.47
CA ALA A 45 7.53 20.12 -31.27
C ALA A 45 8.58 19.03 -31.60
N HIS A 46 8.99 18.91 -32.85
CA HIS A 46 10.12 18.05 -33.27
C HIS A 46 10.06 16.59 -32.79
N GLY A 47 8.86 16.02 -32.68
CA GLY A 47 8.63 14.64 -32.23
C GLY A 47 8.34 14.47 -30.75
N GLU A 48 8.39 15.54 -29.96
CA GLU A 48 8.17 15.45 -28.50
C GLU A 48 6.74 15.03 -28.16
N VAL A 49 5.71 15.55 -28.87
CA VAL A 49 4.31 15.17 -28.63
C VAL A 49 4.05 13.72 -29.02
N VAL A 50 4.64 13.27 -30.15
CA VAL A 50 4.54 11.87 -30.58
C VAL A 50 5.23 10.94 -29.59
N THR A 51 6.43 11.29 -29.13
CA THR A 51 7.19 10.51 -28.14
C THR A 51 6.43 10.41 -26.83
N ALA A 52 5.85 11.50 -26.34
CA ALA A 52 5.02 11.51 -25.13
C ALA A 52 3.77 10.65 -25.30
N TRP A 53 3.11 10.72 -26.48
CA TRP A 53 1.94 9.88 -26.79
C TRP A 53 2.29 8.39 -26.84
N ASP A 54 3.39 8.01 -27.52
CA ASP A 54 3.86 6.63 -27.60
C ASP A 54 4.21 6.08 -26.19
N ALA A 55 4.88 6.87 -25.36
CA ALA A 55 5.21 6.50 -23.97
C ALA A 55 3.94 6.26 -23.13
N ASP A 56 2.95 7.16 -23.24
CA ASP A 56 1.67 7.03 -22.53
C ASP A 56 0.86 5.81 -23.02
N GLN A 57 0.89 5.48 -24.33
CA GLN A 57 0.24 4.27 -24.83
C GLN A 57 0.86 2.99 -24.25
N ILE A 58 2.19 2.98 -24.06
CA ILE A 58 2.88 1.86 -23.41
C ILE A 58 2.44 1.75 -21.94
N GLU A 59 2.37 2.87 -21.23
CA GLU A 59 1.95 2.90 -19.84
C GLU A 59 0.49 2.48 -19.68
N ARG A 60 -0.41 2.97 -20.55
CA ARG A 60 -1.82 2.55 -20.58
C ARG A 60 -1.98 1.07 -20.91
N ALA A 61 -1.21 0.53 -21.84
CA ALA A 61 -1.22 -0.88 -22.15
C ALA A 61 -0.78 -1.71 -20.94
N ARG A 62 0.28 -1.29 -20.25
CA ARG A 62 0.73 -1.93 -19.00
C ARG A 62 -0.32 -1.86 -17.91
N ALA A 63 -0.93 -0.68 -17.72
CA ALA A 63 -2.00 -0.51 -16.74
C ALA A 63 -3.22 -1.39 -17.07
N ALA A 64 -3.61 -1.48 -18.34
CA ALA A 64 -4.70 -2.35 -18.78
C ALA A 64 -4.37 -3.84 -18.59
N ASP A 65 -3.13 -4.26 -18.82
CA ASP A 65 -2.68 -5.63 -18.57
C ASP A 65 -2.70 -5.93 -17.08
N THR A 66 -2.19 -5.03 -16.26
CA THR A 66 -2.24 -5.14 -14.79
C THR A 66 -3.69 -5.25 -14.30
N MET A 67 -4.60 -4.42 -14.83
CA MET A 67 -6.02 -4.49 -14.46
C MET A 67 -6.68 -5.81 -14.88
N ARG A 68 -6.31 -6.38 -16.05
CA ARG A 68 -6.79 -7.72 -16.45
C ARG A 68 -6.28 -8.79 -15.49
N MET A 69 -4.98 -8.77 -15.14
CA MET A 69 -4.40 -9.69 -14.19
C MET A 69 -5.07 -9.59 -12.81
N LEU A 70 -5.38 -8.38 -12.34
CA LEU A 70 -6.08 -8.14 -11.08
C LEU A 70 -7.52 -8.64 -11.11
N GLU A 71 -8.22 -8.45 -12.23
CA GLU A 71 -9.59 -8.96 -12.40
C GLU A 71 -9.64 -10.49 -12.49
N ASP A 72 -8.66 -11.11 -13.15
CA ASP A 72 -8.51 -12.57 -13.14
C ASP A 72 -8.15 -13.09 -11.74
N ALA A 73 -7.33 -12.34 -11.01
CA ALA A 73 -7.04 -12.61 -9.62
C ALA A 73 -8.30 -12.52 -8.73
N ARG A 74 -9.13 -11.48 -8.94
CA ARG A 74 -10.42 -11.29 -8.25
C ARG A 74 -11.37 -12.47 -8.52
N ARG A 75 -11.61 -12.80 -9.79
CA ARG A 75 -12.48 -13.92 -10.21
C ARG A 75 -12.02 -15.25 -9.62
N GLY A 76 -10.70 -15.48 -9.62
CA GLY A 76 -10.13 -16.65 -8.99
C GLY A 76 -10.37 -16.68 -7.47
N SER A 77 -10.31 -15.53 -6.80
CA SER A 77 -10.61 -15.45 -5.36
C SER A 77 -12.10 -15.71 -5.09
N GLU A 78 -13.00 -15.20 -5.93
CA GLU A 78 -14.45 -15.50 -5.85
C GLU A 78 -14.74 -16.99 -6.09
N ALA A 79 -14.07 -17.61 -7.05
CA ALA A 79 -14.23 -19.04 -7.35
C ALA A 79 -13.79 -19.96 -6.19
N LEU A 80 -12.90 -19.48 -5.29
CA LEU A 80 -12.45 -20.23 -4.11
C LEU A 80 -13.54 -20.37 -3.03
N LEU A 81 -14.59 -19.57 -3.10
CA LEU A 81 -15.71 -19.66 -2.16
C LEU A 81 -16.59 -20.89 -2.41
N VAL A 82 -16.31 -21.74 -3.40
CA VAL A 82 -17.26 -22.71 -3.96
C VAL A 82 -16.63 -24.08 -4.34
N ALA A 83 -15.68 -24.76 -3.67
CA ALA A 83 -15.43 -26.17 -4.07
C ALA A 83 -14.42 -27.04 -3.27
N PRO A 84 -14.40 -28.36 -3.45
CA PRO A 84 -13.60 -29.35 -2.69
C PRO A 84 -12.48 -30.08 -3.46
N ASP A 85 -11.58 -30.63 -2.73
CA ASP A 85 -10.63 -31.77 -2.69
C ASP A 85 -9.45 -32.00 -3.68
N GLY A 86 -8.25 -32.23 -3.12
CA GLY A 86 -7.15 -32.79 -3.63
C GLY A 86 -5.64 -32.87 -3.60
N ALA A 87 -4.42 -32.82 -3.10
CA ALA A 87 -3.00 -33.37 -3.25
C ALA A 87 -1.78 -32.82 -2.46
N SER A 88 -0.56 -33.41 -2.53
CA SER A 88 0.68 -33.28 -1.71
C SER A 88 1.44 -31.92 -1.78
N LEU A 89 2.09 -31.49 -0.66
CA LEU A 89 2.38 -30.07 -0.35
C LEU A 89 3.86 -29.66 -0.16
N ASP A 90 4.84 -30.56 -0.20
CA ASP A 90 6.20 -30.24 0.29
C ASP A 90 6.91 -29.08 -0.45
N ASP A 91 6.69 -28.93 -1.74
CA ASP A 91 7.28 -27.83 -2.55
C ASP A 91 6.49 -26.50 -2.44
N ILE A 92 5.20 -26.58 -2.15
CA ILE A 92 4.32 -25.39 -2.10
C ILE A 92 4.71 -24.48 -0.95
N GLY A 93 5.05 -25.03 0.20
CA GLY A 93 5.49 -24.28 1.38
C GLY A 93 6.69 -23.40 1.07
N GLN A 94 7.71 -23.94 0.41
CA GLN A 94 8.90 -23.19 0.03
C GLN A 94 8.58 -22.08 -0.96
N ARG A 95 7.75 -22.34 -1.96
CA ARG A 95 7.31 -21.33 -2.94
C ARG A 95 6.55 -20.17 -2.29
N ILE A 96 5.75 -20.44 -1.26
CA ILE A 96 5.08 -19.40 -0.48
C ILE A 96 6.09 -18.57 0.32
N VAL A 97 7.07 -19.22 0.97
CA VAL A 97 8.17 -18.54 1.67
C VAL A 97 8.92 -17.62 0.71
N ASP A 98 9.29 -18.12 -0.46
CA ASP A 98 10.01 -17.36 -1.47
C ASP A 98 9.21 -16.13 -1.93
N ILE A 99 7.93 -16.32 -2.26
CA ILE A 99 7.06 -15.21 -2.67
C ILE A 99 6.92 -14.19 -1.53
N ALA A 100 6.65 -14.62 -0.30
CA ALA A 100 6.46 -13.75 0.84
C ALA A 100 7.74 -12.96 1.21
N THR A 101 8.90 -13.57 1.06
CA THR A 101 10.20 -12.95 1.35
C THR A 101 10.62 -11.99 0.25
N GLN A 102 10.40 -12.35 -1.01
CA GLN A 102 10.78 -11.55 -2.17
C GLN A 102 9.80 -10.41 -2.49
N ALA A 103 8.58 -10.46 -1.98
CA ALA A 103 7.51 -9.52 -2.31
C ALA A 103 7.84 -8.03 -2.13
N ARG A 104 8.86 -7.69 -1.33
CA ARG A 104 9.35 -6.32 -1.10
C ARG A 104 10.69 -6.01 -1.77
N LEU A 105 11.30 -6.99 -2.41
CA LEU A 105 12.64 -6.90 -3.01
C LEU A 105 12.60 -7.00 -4.53
N GLU A 106 11.63 -7.73 -5.07
CA GLU A 106 11.41 -7.90 -6.51
C GLU A 106 10.44 -6.84 -7.07
N SER A 107 10.37 -6.75 -8.39
CA SER A 107 9.34 -5.95 -9.06
C SER A 107 7.94 -6.54 -8.80
N TYR A 108 6.94 -5.67 -8.68
CA TYR A 108 5.54 -6.05 -8.44
C TYR A 108 5.04 -7.08 -9.45
N ASP A 109 5.35 -6.90 -10.74
CA ASP A 109 4.90 -7.78 -11.82
C ASP A 109 5.35 -9.23 -11.60
N ARG A 110 6.63 -9.44 -11.25
CA ARG A 110 7.16 -10.80 -10.99
C ARG A 110 6.50 -11.45 -9.79
N THR A 111 6.35 -10.71 -8.71
CA THR A 111 5.74 -11.24 -7.49
C THR A 111 4.26 -11.56 -7.73
N LEU A 112 3.56 -10.70 -8.47
CA LEU A 112 2.16 -10.89 -8.86
C LEU A 112 2.00 -12.13 -9.73
N ASP A 113 2.81 -12.29 -10.78
CA ASP A 113 2.80 -13.46 -11.67
C ASP A 113 3.00 -14.77 -10.89
N ARG A 114 3.99 -14.80 -10.01
CA ARG A 114 4.30 -15.98 -9.18
C ARG A 114 3.14 -16.32 -8.23
N ALA A 115 2.56 -15.32 -7.59
CA ALA A 115 1.42 -15.49 -6.68
C ALA A 115 0.18 -15.99 -7.44
N LEU A 116 -0.12 -15.42 -8.62
CA LEU A 116 -1.24 -15.82 -9.47
C LEU A 116 -1.07 -17.26 -10.01
N ALA A 117 0.13 -17.61 -10.47
CA ALA A 117 0.43 -18.96 -10.94
C ALA A 117 0.25 -19.99 -9.83
N LEU A 118 0.78 -19.70 -8.63
CA LEU A 118 0.64 -20.59 -7.48
C LEU A 118 -0.82 -20.72 -7.03
N ARG A 119 -1.57 -19.61 -7.02
CA ARG A 119 -3.01 -19.62 -6.73
C ARG A 119 -3.77 -20.51 -7.72
N ALA A 120 -3.52 -20.36 -9.02
CA ALA A 120 -4.18 -21.15 -10.05
C ALA A 120 -3.87 -22.65 -9.88
N GLU A 121 -2.63 -22.99 -9.56
CA GLU A 121 -2.21 -24.36 -9.26
C GLU A 121 -2.94 -24.92 -8.05
N LEU A 122 -2.94 -24.21 -6.91
CA LEU A 122 -3.61 -24.64 -5.69
C LEU A 122 -5.12 -24.81 -5.89
N THR A 123 -5.74 -23.86 -6.62
CA THR A 123 -7.17 -23.92 -6.96
C THR A 123 -7.47 -25.15 -7.81
N ARG A 124 -6.65 -25.43 -8.82
CA ARG A 124 -6.80 -26.61 -9.66
C ARG A 124 -6.64 -27.88 -8.83
N ARG A 125 -5.67 -27.94 -7.95
CA ARG A 125 -5.45 -29.06 -7.05
C ARG A 125 -6.66 -29.31 -6.16
N LEU A 126 -7.22 -28.29 -5.51
CA LEU A 126 -8.43 -28.38 -4.70
C LEU A 126 -9.67 -28.87 -5.48
N ARG A 127 -9.71 -28.68 -6.81
CA ARG A 127 -10.86 -29.09 -7.65
C ARG A 127 -10.77 -30.56 -8.15
N VAL A 128 -9.59 -31.10 -8.32
CA VAL A 128 -9.37 -32.30 -9.12
C VAL A 128 -9.04 -33.53 -8.27
N GLY A 129 -8.59 -33.35 -7.04
CA GLY A 129 -8.06 -34.46 -6.30
C GLY A 129 -8.95 -34.96 -5.15
N ALA A 130 -8.79 -36.24 -4.80
CA ALA A 130 -9.38 -36.88 -3.62
C ALA A 130 -8.31 -36.96 -2.51
N TYR A 131 -8.37 -36.08 -1.50
CA TYR A 131 -7.36 -35.97 -0.46
C TYR A 131 -7.90 -36.30 0.93
N ASN A 132 -6.98 -36.65 1.82
CA ASN A 132 -7.31 -36.74 3.22
C ASN A 132 -7.58 -35.34 3.82
N PRO A 133 -8.36 -35.24 4.92
CA PRO A 133 -8.73 -33.96 5.52
C PRO A 133 -7.55 -33.07 5.91
N ASN A 134 -6.39 -33.63 6.30
CA ASN A 134 -5.21 -32.86 6.67
C ASN A 134 -4.61 -32.17 5.44
N THR A 135 -4.48 -32.87 4.32
CA THR A 135 -3.99 -32.29 3.07
C THR A 135 -4.91 -31.18 2.56
N ILE A 136 -6.23 -31.34 2.70
CA ILE A 136 -7.19 -30.29 2.35
C ILE A 136 -6.98 -29.06 3.23
N ARG A 137 -6.82 -29.25 4.52
CA ARG A 137 -6.53 -28.20 5.47
C ARG A 137 -5.26 -27.42 5.09
N ASP A 138 -4.18 -28.14 4.78
CA ASP A 138 -2.90 -27.54 4.41
C ASP A 138 -2.98 -26.78 3.07
N LEU A 139 -3.77 -27.28 2.11
CA LEU A 139 -4.07 -26.58 0.86
C LEU A 139 -4.87 -25.29 1.10
N TYR A 140 -5.85 -25.29 2.01
CA TYR A 140 -6.56 -24.05 2.38
C TYR A 140 -5.62 -23.06 3.03
N VAL A 141 -4.72 -23.47 3.92
CA VAL A 141 -3.71 -22.60 4.54
C VAL A 141 -2.80 -22.00 3.47
N ALA A 142 -2.26 -22.85 2.58
CA ALA A 142 -1.39 -22.42 1.49
C ALA A 142 -2.08 -21.39 0.59
N LEU A 143 -3.31 -21.69 0.17
CA LEU A 143 -4.10 -20.81 -0.69
C LEU A 143 -4.47 -19.49 0.01
N GLY A 144 -4.81 -19.54 1.30
CA GLY A 144 -5.08 -18.38 2.12
C GLY A 144 -3.85 -17.47 2.26
N ARG A 145 -2.66 -18.04 2.40
CA ARG A 145 -1.39 -17.29 2.40
C ARG A 145 -1.14 -16.60 1.07
N VAL A 146 -1.37 -17.28 -0.04
CA VAL A 146 -1.26 -16.67 -1.39
C VAL A 146 -2.27 -15.53 -1.55
N CYS A 147 -3.51 -15.71 -1.13
CA CYS A 147 -4.50 -14.61 -1.10
C CYS A 147 -4.03 -13.45 -0.22
N GLY A 148 -3.40 -13.72 0.92
CA GLY A 148 -2.79 -12.70 1.76
C GLY A 148 -1.70 -11.89 1.06
N VAL A 149 -0.80 -12.55 0.32
CA VAL A 149 0.20 -11.86 -0.51
C VAL A 149 -0.48 -10.99 -1.56
N LEU A 150 -1.47 -11.52 -2.28
CA LEU A 150 -2.22 -10.76 -3.28
C LEU A 150 -2.93 -9.53 -2.67
N ALA A 151 -3.43 -9.63 -1.43
CA ALA A 151 -4.01 -8.50 -0.73
C ALA A 151 -2.99 -7.37 -0.53
N TYR A 152 -1.76 -7.67 -0.15
CA TYR A 152 -0.69 -6.67 -0.03
C TYR A 152 -0.31 -6.06 -1.38
N LEU A 153 -0.06 -6.89 -2.39
CA LEU A 153 0.32 -6.40 -3.72
C LEU A 153 -0.75 -5.47 -4.31
N THR A 154 -2.02 -5.81 -4.15
CA THR A 154 -3.12 -4.97 -4.63
C THR A 154 -3.31 -3.69 -3.81
N LEU A 155 -2.97 -3.69 -2.51
CA LEU A 155 -2.88 -2.45 -1.71
C LEU A 155 -1.79 -1.53 -2.25
N ASP A 156 -0.61 -2.05 -2.52
CA ASP A 156 0.53 -1.30 -3.02
C ASP A 156 0.23 -0.65 -4.37
N LEU A 157 -0.56 -1.33 -5.21
CA LEU A 157 -1.06 -0.82 -6.49
C LEU A 157 -2.27 0.13 -6.36
N GLY A 158 -2.72 0.43 -5.13
CA GLY A 158 -3.89 1.30 -4.90
C GLY A 158 -5.24 0.64 -5.19
N GLN A 159 -5.27 -0.68 -5.46
CA GLN A 159 -6.48 -1.43 -5.79
C GLN A 159 -7.20 -1.91 -4.52
N HIS A 160 -7.75 -0.97 -3.76
CA HIS A 160 -8.26 -1.23 -2.39
C HIS A 160 -9.43 -2.22 -2.34
N SER A 161 -10.32 -2.22 -3.34
CA SER A 161 -11.44 -3.17 -3.42
C SER A 161 -10.96 -4.61 -3.62
N HIS A 162 -9.97 -4.81 -4.49
CA HIS A 162 -9.34 -6.12 -4.71
C HIS A 162 -8.59 -6.59 -3.45
N ALA A 163 -7.90 -5.68 -2.78
CA ALA A 163 -7.20 -6.00 -1.54
C ALA A 163 -8.14 -6.47 -0.43
N LYS A 164 -9.29 -5.79 -0.25
CA LYS A 164 -10.33 -6.21 0.71
C LYS A 164 -10.86 -7.62 0.38
N LEU A 165 -11.12 -7.89 -0.89
CA LEU A 165 -11.61 -9.20 -1.34
C LEU A 165 -10.57 -10.31 -1.11
N HIS A 166 -9.29 -10.05 -1.45
CA HIS A 166 -8.22 -11.03 -1.22
C HIS A 166 -7.98 -11.29 0.27
N ALA A 167 -8.03 -10.26 1.11
CA ALA A 167 -7.90 -10.42 2.55
C ALA A 167 -9.09 -11.19 3.17
N GLU A 168 -10.31 -10.99 2.66
CA GLU A 168 -11.48 -11.78 3.06
C GLU A 168 -11.32 -13.24 2.62
N ALA A 169 -10.90 -13.49 1.38
CA ALA A 169 -10.63 -14.85 0.91
C ALA A 169 -9.56 -15.56 1.78
N ALA A 170 -8.51 -14.85 2.18
CA ALA A 170 -7.49 -15.39 3.07
C ALA A 170 -8.06 -15.76 4.45
N PHE A 171 -8.94 -14.91 5.00
CA PHE A 171 -9.62 -15.19 6.27
C PHE A 171 -10.53 -16.41 6.16
N GLN A 172 -11.39 -16.48 5.14
CA GLN A 172 -12.30 -17.60 4.93
C GLN A 172 -11.57 -18.94 4.76
N LEU A 173 -10.42 -18.93 4.08
CA LEU A 173 -9.59 -20.11 3.92
C LEU A 173 -8.92 -20.50 5.25
N GLY A 174 -8.46 -19.53 6.02
CA GLY A 174 -7.97 -19.76 7.40
C GLY A 174 -9.05 -20.32 8.31
N ASP A 175 -10.29 -19.85 8.16
CA ASP A 175 -11.43 -20.35 8.92
C ASP A 175 -11.78 -21.80 8.57
N ARG A 176 -11.86 -22.12 7.26
CA ARG A 176 -12.06 -23.51 6.80
C ARG A 176 -10.96 -24.47 7.25
N ALA A 177 -9.72 -23.97 7.35
CA ALA A 177 -8.59 -24.72 7.83
C ALA A 177 -8.50 -24.82 9.37
N ASN A 178 -9.33 -24.09 10.09
CA ASN A 178 -9.20 -23.90 11.54
C ASN A 178 -7.78 -23.46 11.95
N HIS A 179 -7.23 -22.44 11.24
CA HIS A 179 -5.85 -22.01 11.36
C HIS A 179 -5.77 -20.60 11.94
N ASP A 180 -5.55 -20.48 13.23
CA ASP A 180 -5.67 -19.23 13.99
C ASP A 180 -4.68 -18.16 13.54
N GLN A 181 -3.42 -18.52 13.26
CA GLN A 181 -2.45 -17.54 12.77
C GLN A 181 -2.91 -16.89 11.46
N LEU A 182 -3.45 -17.67 10.51
CA LEU A 182 -3.94 -17.12 9.25
C LEU A 182 -5.19 -16.28 9.42
N ARG A 183 -6.12 -16.68 10.32
CA ARG A 183 -7.30 -15.88 10.70
C ARG A 183 -6.87 -14.52 11.25
N ALA A 184 -6.03 -14.53 12.30
CA ALA A 184 -5.52 -13.34 12.96
C ALA A 184 -4.76 -12.43 11.98
N TRP A 185 -3.86 -13.01 11.19
CA TRP A 185 -3.07 -12.28 10.21
C TRP A 185 -3.93 -11.63 9.12
N SER A 186 -4.94 -12.34 8.62
CA SER A 186 -5.87 -11.84 7.61
C SER A 186 -6.72 -10.69 8.12
N ARG A 187 -7.18 -10.74 9.38
CA ARG A 187 -7.88 -9.63 10.03
C ARG A 187 -7.01 -8.37 10.14
N GLY A 188 -5.73 -8.52 10.48
CA GLY A 188 -4.78 -7.41 10.45
C GLY A 188 -4.58 -6.82 9.04
N THR A 189 -4.69 -7.64 8.00
CA THR A 189 -4.62 -7.19 6.60
C THR A 189 -5.90 -6.49 6.16
N GLN A 190 -7.08 -6.96 6.59
CA GLN A 190 -8.34 -6.26 6.40
C GLN A 190 -8.35 -4.90 7.10
N ALA A 191 -7.89 -4.83 8.35
CA ALA A 191 -7.74 -3.58 9.07
C ALA A 191 -6.84 -2.59 8.31
N LEU A 192 -5.73 -3.07 7.74
CA LEU A 192 -4.87 -2.27 6.89
C LEU A 192 -5.63 -1.76 5.65
N ALA A 193 -6.35 -2.62 4.92
CA ALA A 193 -7.11 -2.25 3.73
C ALA A 193 -8.20 -1.20 4.04
N HIS A 194 -8.89 -1.34 5.16
CA HIS A 194 -9.88 -0.36 5.62
C HIS A 194 -9.25 1.00 5.96
N ARG A 195 -8.07 1.04 6.60
CA ARG A 195 -7.37 2.31 6.84
C ARG A 195 -6.99 3.03 5.55
N PHE A 196 -6.72 2.29 4.47
CA PHE A 196 -6.46 2.90 3.16
C PHE A 196 -7.66 3.63 2.57
N THR A 197 -8.86 3.13 2.81
CA THR A 197 -10.11 3.76 2.40
C THR A 197 -10.67 4.72 3.45
N ARG A 198 -9.96 4.96 4.56
CA ARG A 198 -10.35 5.79 5.71
C ARG A 198 -11.58 5.26 6.46
N ASP A 199 -11.90 3.98 6.31
CA ASP A 199 -12.96 3.29 7.06
C ASP A 199 -12.40 2.86 8.43
N PHE A 200 -12.07 3.84 9.30
CA PHE A 200 -11.29 3.61 10.52
C PHE A 200 -12.06 2.76 11.56
N GLU A 201 -13.37 2.86 11.62
CA GLU A 201 -14.22 2.00 12.46
C GLU A 201 -14.12 0.53 12.00
N LEU A 202 -14.27 0.27 10.70
CA LEU A 202 -14.11 -1.09 10.17
C LEU A 202 -12.68 -1.61 10.33
N ALA A 203 -11.70 -0.72 10.27
CA ALA A 203 -10.30 -1.09 10.52
C ALA A 203 -10.07 -1.48 12.01
N ARG A 204 -10.67 -0.75 12.95
CA ARG A 204 -10.68 -1.07 14.38
C ARG A 204 -11.34 -2.44 14.61
N ASP A 205 -12.56 -2.60 14.11
CA ASP A 205 -13.35 -3.81 14.31
C ASP A 205 -12.66 -5.06 13.76
N ALA A 206 -12.01 -4.94 12.59
CA ALA A 206 -11.23 -6.03 12.01
C ALA A 206 -9.99 -6.36 12.87
N ALA A 207 -9.29 -5.38 13.41
CA ALA A 207 -8.14 -5.61 14.27
C ALA A 207 -8.56 -6.25 15.62
N GLU A 208 -9.65 -5.79 16.21
CA GLU A 208 -10.22 -6.36 17.44
C GLU A 208 -10.71 -7.81 17.22
N ASP A 209 -11.39 -8.08 16.11
CA ASP A 209 -11.79 -9.45 15.80
C ASP A 209 -10.57 -10.36 15.59
N GLY A 210 -9.50 -9.83 14.98
CA GLY A 210 -8.25 -10.57 14.82
C GLY A 210 -7.61 -11.01 16.14
N LEU A 211 -7.70 -10.18 17.19
CA LEU A 211 -7.17 -10.51 18.51
C LEU A 211 -7.86 -11.71 19.18
N ARG A 212 -9.08 -12.08 18.75
CA ARG A 212 -9.78 -13.28 19.24
C ARG A 212 -9.12 -14.60 18.82
N TYR A 213 -8.31 -14.57 17.76
CA TYR A 213 -7.61 -15.73 17.22
C TYR A 213 -6.16 -15.80 17.69
N VAL A 214 -5.72 -14.86 18.52
CA VAL A 214 -4.36 -14.85 19.05
C VAL A 214 -4.17 -15.94 20.08
N ASN A 215 -3.08 -16.69 19.93
CA ASN A 215 -2.63 -17.73 20.88
C ASN A 215 -1.11 -17.94 20.73
N ALA A 216 -0.55 -18.91 21.48
CA ALA A 216 0.88 -19.18 21.49
C ALA A 216 1.48 -19.54 20.11
N SER A 217 0.67 -19.92 19.13
CA SER A 217 1.12 -20.30 17.77
C SER A 217 1.05 -19.15 16.77
N THR A 218 0.59 -17.95 17.15
CA THR A 218 0.34 -16.84 16.21
C THR A 218 1.56 -15.95 15.95
N GLY A 219 2.72 -16.26 16.53
CA GLY A 219 3.98 -15.57 16.28
C GLY A 219 3.90 -14.06 16.55
N THR A 220 4.34 -13.25 15.60
CA THR A 220 4.35 -11.78 15.70
C THR A 220 3.01 -11.13 15.31
N THR A 221 1.95 -11.92 15.13
CA THR A 221 0.64 -11.41 14.68
C THR A 221 -0.05 -10.59 15.78
N GLU A 222 0.11 -10.94 17.06
CA GLU A 222 -0.48 -10.17 18.16
C GLU A 222 0.04 -8.73 18.23
N PRO A 223 1.35 -8.46 18.34
CA PRO A 223 1.84 -7.09 18.32
C PRO A 223 1.48 -6.34 17.02
N ARG A 224 1.39 -7.03 15.88
CA ARG A 224 0.88 -6.45 14.62
C ARG A 224 -0.56 -5.97 14.74
N LEU A 225 -1.44 -6.78 15.33
CA LEU A 225 -2.86 -6.44 15.52
C LEU A 225 -3.03 -5.28 16.50
N LEU A 226 -2.31 -5.28 17.62
CA LEU A 226 -2.31 -4.19 18.59
C LEU A 226 -1.85 -2.87 17.97
N CYS A 227 -0.77 -2.90 17.18
CA CYS A 227 -0.31 -1.73 16.43
C CYS A 227 -1.33 -1.30 15.36
N SER A 228 -1.99 -2.25 14.70
CA SER A 228 -3.04 -1.96 13.72
C SER A 228 -4.27 -1.32 14.36
N LEU A 229 -4.66 -1.80 15.53
CA LEU A 229 -5.72 -1.24 16.34
C LEU A 229 -5.37 0.18 16.83
N ALA A 230 -4.15 0.37 17.37
CA ALA A 230 -3.63 1.67 17.78
C ALA A 230 -3.71 2.70 16.64
N ALA A 231 -3.27 2.30 15.44
CA ALA A 231 -3.33 3.15 14.25
C ALA A 231 -4.77 3.51 13.85
N SER A 232 -5.73 2.62 14.08
CA SER A 232 -7.14 2.86 13.76
C SER A 232 -7.78 3.81 14.75
N VAL A 233 -7.61 3.58 16.06
CA VAL A 233 -8.18 4.43 17.12
C VAL A 233 -7.55 5.81 17.16
N ALA A 234 -6.25 5.94 16.84
CA ALA A 234 -5.58 7.24 16.70
C ALA A 234 -6.22 8.09 15.60
N ASN A 235 -6.56 7.49 14.46
CA ASN A 235 -7.27 8.20 13.38
C ASN A 235 -8.74 8.50 13.71
N LEU A 236 -9.32 7.86 14.73
CA LEU A 236 -10.63 8.17 15.30
C LEU A 236 -10.56 9.26 16.39
N GLY A 237 -9.35 9.77 16.69
CA GLY A 237 -9.13 10.84 17.66
C GLY A 237 -8.79 10.36 19.09
N ASP A 238 -8.68 9.07 19.32
CA ASP A 238 -8.34 8.50 20.63
C ASP A 238 -6.84 8.19 20.73
N SER A 239 -6.05 9.25 20.91
CA SER A 239 -4.59 9.16 21.00
C SER A 239 -4.10 8.51 22.33
N GLU A 240 -4.87 8.63 23.41
CA GLU A 240 -4.55 7.99 24.68
C GLU A 240 -4.67 6.47 24.58
N ARG A 241 -5.79 5.99 24.06
CA ARG A 241 -5.99 4.57 23.79
C ARG A 241 -4.98 4.01 22.80
N ALA A 242 -4.62 4.78 21.78
CA ALA A 242 -3.57 4.38 20.84
C ALA A 242 -2.22 4.17 21.53
N ALA A 243 -1.83 5.07 22.43
CA ALA A 243 -0.60 4.96 23.20
C ALA A 243 -0.59 3.71 24.10
N GLU A 244 -1.69 3.43 24.81
CA GLU A 244 -1.84 2.22 25.63
C GLU A 244 -1.67 0.93 24.82
N LEU A 245 -2.29 0.87 23.64
CA LEU A 245 -2.21 -0.29 22.74
C LEU A 245 -0.79 -0.52 22.21
N LEU A 246 -0.07 0.55 21.91
CA LEU A 246 1.34 0.46 21.52
C LEU A 246 2.21 -0.06 22.67
N GLU A 247 2.01 0.42 23.88
CA GLU A 247 2.71 -0.07 25.07
C GLU A 247 2.34 -1.54 25.38
N GLN A 248 1.12 -1.95 25.09
CA GLN A 248 0.73 -3.37 25.16
C GLN A 248 1.47 -4.19 24.10
N ALA A 249 1.60 -3.70 22.87
CA ALA A 249 2.35 -4.37 21.81
C ALA A 249 3.84 -4.54 22.19
N ASP A 250 4.44 -3.55 22.86
CA ASP A 250 5.82 -3.62 23.35
C ASP A 250 5.95 -4.71 24.43
N ARG A 251 5.06 -4.73 25.41
CA ARG A 251 5.05 -5.77 26.45
C ARG A 251 4.92 -7.19 25.87
N VAL A 252 4.03 -7.37 24.88
CA VAL A 252 3.86 -8.68 24.21
C VAL A 252 5.15 -9.10 23.52
N ARG A 253 5.82 -8.17 22.85
CA ARG A 253 7.09 -8.46 22.18
C ARG A 253 8.20 -8.82 23.16
N ASP A 254 8.31 -8.09 24.26
CA ASP A 254 9.34 -8.32 25.31
C ASP A 254 9.17 -9.67 26.01
N GLN A 255 7.94 -10.19 26.08
CA GLN A 255 7.64 -11.52 26.62
C GLN A 255 8.10 -12.67 25.72
N GLY A 256 8.65 -12.36 24.53
CA GLY A 256 9.14 -13.31 23.59
C GLY A 256 8.03 -13.89 22.73
N ALA A 257 7.64 -13.18 21.67
CA ALA A 257 6.74 -13.71 20.66
C ALA A 257 7.34 -14.99 20.05
N ASN A 258 6.53 -16.03 19.92
CA ASN A 258 6.90 -17.24 19.21
C ASN A 258 7.31 -16.90 17.76
N SER A 259 8.11 -17.75 17.14
CA SER A 259 8.50 -17.56 15.73
C SER A 259 7.28 -17.68 14.81
N ASP A 260 7.23 -16.82 13.79
CA ASP A 260 6.24 -16.95 12.73
C ASP A 260 6.51 -18.21 11.90
N GLU A 261 5.44 -18.89 11.47
CA GLU A 261 5.55 -20.07 10.61
C GLU A 261 6.18 -19.74 9.26
N ILE A 262 5.98 -18.52 8.77
CA ILE A 262 6.49 -18.04 7.49
C ILE A 262 7.11 -16.66 7.67
N PRO A 263 8.32 -16.44 7.13
CA PRO A 263 9.00 -15.15 7.15
C PRO A 263 8.42 -14.14 6.13
N GLY A 264 9.06 -12.99 5.98
CA GLY A 264 8.73 -11.99 4.98
C GLY A 264 7.46 -11.22 5.32
N LEU A 265 6.48 -11.20 4.43
CA LEU A 265 5.22 -10.47 4.63
C LEU A 265 4.42 -10.93 5.85
N PHE A 266 4.63 -12.16 6.31
CA PHE A 266 3.89 -12.72 7.45
C PHE A 266 4.53 -12.38 8.80
N THR A 267 5.75 -11.87 8.80
CA THR A 267 6.47 -11.45 10.01
C THR A 267 6.28 -9.97 10.29
N PHE A 268 5.93 -9.64 11.53
CA PHE A 268 5.88 -8.26 12.01
C PHE A 268 7.15 -7.94 12.78
N THR A 269 8.11 -7.28 12.13
CA THR A 269 9.44 -7.02 12.66
C THR A 269 9.45 -5.94 13.74
N PRO A 270 10.48 -5.88 14.63
CA PRO A 270 10.64 -4.79 15.58
C PRO A 270 10.67 -3.41 14.90
N ALA A 271 11.39 -3.26 13.78
CA ALA A 271 11.42 -2.01 13.04
C ALA A 271 10.02 -1.57 12.57
N LYS A 272 9.19 -2.53 12.14
CA LYS A 272 7.81 -2.27 11.76
C LYS A 272 6.95 -1.86 12.95
N GLN A 273 7.20 -2.40 14.13
CA GLN A 273 6.49 -1.99 15.36
C GLN A 273 6.83 -0.53 15.72
N ILE A 274 8.12 -0.18 15.75
CA ILE A 274 8.57 1.18 16.04
C ILE A 274 8.00 2.18 15.00
N TYR A 275 7.96 1.80 13.71
CA TYR A 275 7.28 2.56 12.67
C TYR A 275 5.81 2.85 13.00
N TYR A 276 5.08 1.87 13.57
CA TYR A 276 3.68 2.07 13.97
C TYR A 276 3.55 3.04 15.14
N HIS A 277 4.54 3.14 16.04
CA HIS A 277 4.54 4.19 17.08
C HIS A 277 4.58 5.58 16.45
N GLY A 278 5.51 5.84 15.53
CA GLY A 278 5.56 7.11 14.80
C GLY A 278 4.25 7.40 14.08
N PHE A 279 3.77 6.42 13.31
CA PHE A 279 2.54 6.55 12.53
C PHE A 279 1.29 6.81 13.37
N SER A 280 1.11 6.13 14.49
CA SER A 280 -0.10 6.27 15.31
C SER A 280 -0.08 7.55 16.14
N LEU A 281 1.07 7.87 16.76
CA LEU A 281 1.19 9.00 17.66
C LEU A 281 1.23 10.37 16.94
N MET A 282 1.51 10.42 15.64
CA MET A 282 1.52 11.67 14.89
C MET A 282 0.15 12.35 14.79
N TRP A 283 -0.93 11.64 15.13
CA TRP A 283 -2.30 12.18 15.11
C TRP A 283 -2.72 12.85 16.43
N ALA A 284 -1.89 12.77 17.47
CA ALA A 284 -2.18 13.37 18.78
C ALA A 284 -2.26 14.90 18.71
N ASP A 285 -3.03 15.51 19.60
CA ASP A 285 -3.17 16.95 19.70
C ASP A 285 -2.23 17.58 20.73
N ASP A 286 -1.55 16.76 21.55
CA ASP A 286 -0.62 17.22 22.57
C ASP A 286 0.84 17.08 22.18
N ASP A 287 1.67 18.07 22.53
CA ASP A 287 3.08 18.13 22.21
C ASP A 287 3.90 16.94 22.78
N LYS A 288 3.51 16.43 23.93
CA LYS A 288 4.23 15.33 24.59
C LYS A 288 4.13 14.06 23.73
N THR A 289 2.93 13.75 23.25
CA THR A 289 2.69 12.59 22.39
C THR A 289 3.29 12.80 21.00
N LEU A 290 3.21 14.02 20.42
CA LEU A 290 3.88 14.34 19.16
C LEU A 290 5.40 14.19 19.26
N LYS A 291 6.04 14.60 20.35
CA LYS A 291 7.49 14.37 20.59
C LYS A 291 7.83 12.88 20.70
N ARG A 292 6.94 12.05 21.24
CA ARG A 292 7.09 10.58 21.21
C ARG A 292 7.02 10.06 19.78
N SER A 293 6.13 10.60 18.94
CA SER A 293 6.05 10.26 17.52
C SER A 293 7.34 10.59 16.77
N VAL A 294 7.90 11.79 16.96
CA VAL A 294 9.20 12.21 16.40
C VAL A 294 10.28 11.21 16.78
N LYS A 295 10.44 10.95 18.08
CA LYS A 295 11.45 10.01 18.58
C LYS A 295 11.30 8.60 18.01
N ALA A 296 10.07 8.09 17.95
CA ALA A 296 9.79 6.78 17.37
C ALA A 296 10.09 6.74 15.86
N SER A 297 9.78 7.80 15.13
CA SER A 297 10.10 7.90 13.70
C SER A 297 11.61 7.91 13.45
N GLU A 298 12.38 8.66 14.23
CA GLU A 298 13.86 8.66 14.17
C GLU A 298 14.46 7.28 14.50
N GLU A 299 13.89 6.59 15.49
CA GLU A 299 14.30 5.25 15.86
C GLU A 299 13.96 4.23 14.77
N ALA A 300 12.78 4.32 14.17
CA ALA A 300 12.39 3.50 13.03
C ALA A 300 13.31 3.73 11.82
N LEU A 301 13.69 4.99 11.52
CA LEU A 301 14.63 5.30 10.45
C LEU A 301 15.99 4.62 10.66
N ARG A 302 16.51 4.60 11.90
CA ARG A 302 17.73 3.86 12.24
C ARG A 302 17.57 2.35 12.04
N ALA A 303 16.41 1.81 12.42
CA ALA A 303 16.11 0.37 12.25
C ALA A 303 16.00 -0.04 10.77
N TRP A 304 15.48 0.82 9.89
CA TRP A 304 15.40 0.58 8.45
C TRP A 304 16.76 0.55 7.75
N GLN A 305 17.82 1.14 8.33
CA GLN A 305 19.17 0.99 7.79
C GLN A 305 19.66 -0.47 7.87
N VAL A 306 19.16 -1.23 8.83
CA VAL A 306 19.49 -2.67 9.00
C VAL A 306 18.53 -3.56 8.23
N GLN A 307 17.23 -3.33 8.37
CA GLN A 307 16.17 -4.23 7.83
C GLN A 307 15.72 -3.88 6.40
N ARG A 308 16.22 -2.84 5.80
CA ARG A 308 15.92 -2.32 4.47
C ARG A 308 14.47 -2.53 3.99
N SER A 309 13.65 -1.49 4.14
CA SER A 309 12.30 -1.40 3.57
C SER A 309 12.10 0.00 2.96
N PRO A 310 12.49 0.22 1.70
CA PRO A 310 12.50 1.57 1.09
C PRO A 310 11.15 2.29 1.17
N GLY A 311 10.04 1.57 1.00
CA GLY A 311 8.70 2.15 1.12
C GLY A 311 8.36 2.55 2.56
N ASP A 312 8.69 1.71 3.55
CA ASP A 312 8.47 2.03 4.97
C ASP A 312 9.40 3.15 5.44
N GLU A 313 10.64 3.21 4.93
CA GLU A 313 11.59 4.29 5.20
C GLU A 313 11.04 5.64 4.71
N MET A 314 10.56 5.72 3.46
CA MET A 314 9.93 6.94 2.93
C MET A 314 8.72 7.36 3.78
N LEU A 315 7.85 6.43 4.14
CA LEU A 315 6.69 6.74 4.97
C LEU A 315 7.10 7.21 6.37
N THR A 316 8.09 6.57 6.99
CA THR A 316 8.61 6.99 8.30
C THR A 316 9.17 8.42 8.25
N THR A 317 9.87 8.75 7.18
CA THR A 317 10.40 10.09 6.92
C THR A 317 9.27 11.12 6.82
N ILE A 318 8.17 10.80 6.13
CA ILE A 318 7.00 11.68 6.04
C ILE A 318 6.29 11.80 7.40
N TYR A 319 6.21 10.73 8.20
CA TYR A 319 5.62 10.82 9.55
C TYR A 319 6.44 11.70 10.48
N LEU A 320 7.76 11.66 10.36
CA LEU A 320 8.65 12.59 11.05
C LEU A 320 8.34 14.04 10.64
N ALA A 321 8.24 14.31 9.33
CA ALA A 321 7.89 15.64 8.81
C ALA A 321 6.52 16.11 9.31
N MET A 322 5.49 15.24 9.25
CA MET A 322 4.15 15.56 9.72
C MET A 322 4.10 15.87 11.23
N SER A 323 4.83 15.10 12.05
CA SER A 323 4.90 15.32 13.50
C SER A 323 5.62 16.63 13.83
N SER A 324 6.71 16.96 13.10
CA SER A 324 7.44 18.22 13.24
C SER A 324 6.57 19.43 12.84
N ALA A 325 5.83 19.34 11.72
CA ALA A 325 4.89 20.36 11.30
C ALA A 325 3.80 20.63 12.36
N ARG A 326 3.25 19.58 12.97
CA ARG A 326 2.25 19.70 14.05
C ARG A 326 2.82 20.28 15.35
N LEU A 327 4.10 20.11 15.60
CA LEU A 327 4.83 20.76 16.71
C LEU A 327 5.18 22.22 16.41
N GLY A 328 4.88 22.74 15.21
CA GLY A 328 5.21 24.10 14.80
C GLY A 328 6.66 24.26 14.31
N ASP A 329 7.40 23.17 14.13
CA ASP A 329 8.78 23.17 13.65
C ASP A 329 8.82 22.95 12.13
N LEU A 330 8.70 24.07 11.38
CA LEU A 330 8.72 24.04 9.93
C LEU A 330 10.06 23.55 9.38
N ASP A 331 11.15 24.05 9.92
CA ASP A 331 12.50 23.73 9.41
C ASP A 331 12.79 22.21 9.54
N ALA A 332 12.46 21.63 10.69
CA ALA A 332 12.56 20.18 10.88
C ALA A 332 11.62 19.39 9.96
N SER A 333 10.42 19.90 9.69
CA SER A 333 9.48 19.28 8.76
C SER A 333 10.01 19.23 7.34
N LEU A 334 10.50 20.37 6.81
CA LEU A 334 11.04 20.48 5.46
C LEU A 334 12.33 19.64 5.31
N ALA A 335 13.24 19.73 6.29
CA ALA A 335 14.45 18.93 6.30
C ALA A 335 14.18 17.42 6.31
N ALA A 336 13.13 16.99 7.03
CA ALA A 336 12.75 15.60 7.08
C ALA A 336 12.20 15.09 5.72
N VAL A 337 11.33 15.84 5.03
CA VAL A 337 10.70 15.35 3.79
C VAL A 337 11.63 15.41 2.57
N ALA A 338 12.61 16.29 2.54
CA ALA A 338 13.49 16.52 1.40
C ALA A 338 14.09 15.23 0.77
N PRO A 339 14.61 14.24 1.54
CA PRO A 339 15.12 13.00 0.94
C PRO A 339 14.08 12.14 0.23
N VAL A 340 12.79 12.33 0.53
CA VAL A 340 11.70 11.64 -0.18
C VAL A 340 11.47 12.31 -1.53
N LEU A 341 11.48 13.65 -1.56
CA LEU A 341 11.26 14.44 -2.77
C LEU A 341 12.43 14.38 -3.77
N GLU A 342 13.63 14.03 -3.32
CA GLU A 342 14.77 13.76 -4.20
C GLU A 342 14.63 12.45 -4.99
N LYS A 343 13.75 11.53 -4.56
CA LYS A 343 13.55 10.26 -5.25
C LYS A 343 12.65 10.44 -6.48
N PRO A 344 12.91 9.72 -7.58
CA PRO A 344 12.04 9.74 -8.74
C PRO A 344 10.59 9.40 -8.39
N ILE A 345 9.64 10.08 -9.04
CA ILE A 345 8.21 9.97 -8.73
C ILE A 345 7.66 8.55 -8.93
N GLU A 346 8.26 7.79 -9.85
CA GLU A 346 7.93 6.40 -10.13
C GLU A 346 8.20 5.46 -8.94
N HIS A 347 9.04 5.91 -8.00
CA HIS A 347 9.32 5.18 -6.77
C HIS A 347 8.32 5.49 -5.65
N HIS A 348 7.38 6.44 -5.88
CA HIS A 348 6.38 6.83 -4.90
C HIS A 348 5.10 5.99 -5.05
N PHE A 349 4.99 4.98 -4.22
CA PHE A 349 3.77 4.18 -4.10
C PHE A 349 2.55 5.03 -3.73
N SER A 350 1.36 4.54 -3.99
CA SER A 350 0.09 5.23 -3.69
C SER A 350 0.01 5.76 -2.24
N TRP A 351 0.62 5.08 -1.30
CA TRP A 351 0.68 5.46 0.12
C TRP A 351 1.57 6.67 0.36
N VAL A 352 2.74 6.69 -0.27
CA VAL A 352 3.69 7.81 -0.16
C VAL A 352 3.00 9.07 -0.68
N ARG A 353 2.43 9.02 -1.88
CA ARG A 353 1.68 10.16 -2.47
C ARG A 353 0.54 10.63 -1.57
N LYS A 354 -0.24 9.69 -1.00
CA LYS A 354 -1.30 10.03 -0.05
C LYS A 354 -0.77 10.76 1.18
N ARG A 355 0.39 10.37 1.72
CA ARG A 355 0.99 11.02 2.88
C ARG A 355 1.61 12.36 2.55
N LEU A 356 2.20 12.51 1.37
CA LEU A 356 2.68 13.81 0.88
C LEU A 356 1.52 14.81 0.74
N ASN A 357 0.36 14.37 0.24
CA ASN A 357 -0.85 15.21 0.21
C ASN A 357 -1.30 15.63 1.61
N GLN A 358 -1.25 14.75 2.59
CA GLN A 358 -1.60 15.09 3.97
C GLN A 358 -0.58 16.03 4.62
N LEU A 359 0.70 15.92 4.25
CA LEU A 359 1.72 16.87 4.68
C LEU A 359 1.44 18.26 4.06
N ASP A 360 1.08 18.34 2.76
CA ASP A 360 0.67 19.60 2.13
C ASP A 360 -0.49 20.27 2.89
N GLU A 361 -1.54 19.50 3.22
CA GLU A 361 -2.68 19.98 4.00
C GLU A 361 -2.25 20.50 5.39
N LEU A 362 -1.30 19.80 6.06
CA LEU A 362 -0.77 20.24 7.35
C LEU A 362 0.06 21.52 7.23
N LEU A 363 0.93 21.63 6.23
CA LEU A 363 1.72 22.84 6.00
C LEU A 363 0.83 24.05 5.72
N ALA A 364 -0.22 23.88 4.90
CA ALA A 364 -1.22 24.91 4.64
C ALA A 364 -1.92 25.37 5.92
N LYS A 365 -2.25 24.45 6.81
CA LYS A 365 -2.97 24.72 8.05
C LYS A 365 -2.11 25.38 9.12
N HIS A 366 -0.89 24.90 9.31
CA HIS A 366 -0.02 25.31 10.44
C HIS A 366 0.89 26.48 10.07
N PHE A 367 1.18 26.72 8.78
CA PHE A 367 2.11 27.75 8.31
C PHE A 367 1.52 28.57 7.14
N PRO A 368 0.29 29.14 7.26
CA PRO A 368 -0.41 29.77 6.14
C PRO A 368 0.34 30.98 5.56
N ASP A 369 1.12 31.69 6.39
CA ASP A 369 1.83 32.91 6.01
C ASP A 369 3.33 32.66 5.71
N SER A 370 3.79 31.42 5.72
CA SER A 370 5.20 31.09 5.47
C SER A 370 5.49 30.91 3.98
N GLN A 371 6.40 31.70 3.44
CA GLN A 371 6.85 31.56 2.07
C GLN A 371 7.54 30.21 1.84
N ALA A 372 8.38 29.75 2.77
CA ALA A 372 9.04 28.45 2.68
C ALA A 372 8.04 27.29 2.65
N ALA A 373 6.97 27.37 3.46
CA ALA A 373 5.90 26.37 3.40
C ALA A 373 5.14 26.41 2.06
N ALA A 374 4.91 27.61 1.50
CA ALA A 374 4.24 27.76 0.20
C ALA A 374 5.09 27.18 -0.94
N GLU A 375 6.39 27.44 -0.95
CA GLU A 375 7.33 26.90 -1.94
C GLU A 375 7.38 25.35 -1.87
N GLU A 376 7.44 24.78 -0.68
CA GLU A 376 7.44 23.31 -0.50
C GLU A 376 6.11 22.69 -0.95
N ARG A 377 4.99 23.35 -0.71
CA ARG A 377 3.67 22.89 -1.16
C ARG A 377 3.55 22.88 -2.69
N GLU A 378 4.21 23.80 -3.40
CA GLU A 378 4.30 23.75 -4.87
C GLU A 378 5.05 22.48 -5.32
N VAL A 379 6.15 22.14 -4.64
CA VAL A 379 6.88 20.90 -4.91
C VAL A 379 6.03 19.68 -4.61
N LEU A 380 5.39 19.62 -3.44
CA LEU A 380 4.50 18.51 -3.05
C LEU A 380 3.36 18.29 -4.04
N SER A 381 2.77 19.37 -4.58
CA SER A 381 1.67 19.29 -5.54
C SER A 381 2.05 18.54 -6.81
N ALA A 382 3.30 18.62 -7.26
CA ALA A 382 3.79 17.88 -8.42
C ALA A 382 3.76 16.36 -8.20
N TYR A 383 3.99 15.90 -6.97
CA TYR A 383 3.95 14.48 -6.61
C TYR A 383 2.53 13.95 -6.34
N VAL A 384 1.61 14.84 -5.96
CA VAL A 384 0.20 14.49 -5.69
C VAL A 384 -0.58 14.33 -7.00
N HIS A 385 -0.29 15.13 -8.02
CA HIS A 385 -1.03 15.18 -9.27
C HIS A 385 -0.41 14.36 -10.41
N ALA A 386 0.78 13.82 -10.23
CA ALA A 386 1.40 12.89 -11.16
C ALA A 386 0.80 11.48 -11.00
N ALA A 387 -0.43 11.28 -11.49
CA ALA A 387 -1.14 10.00 -11.48
C ALA A 387 -1.48 9.54 -12.89
#